data_78d11fa41df99efe5b2b4ac7c33fc035
#
_entry.id   78d11fa41df99efe5b2b4ac7c33fc035
#
_cell.length_a   1.000
_cell.length_b   1.000
_cell.length_c   1.000
_cell.angle_alpha   90.00
_cell.angle_beta   90.00
_cell.angle_gamma   90.00
#
_symmetry.space_group_name_H-M   'P 1'
#
loop_
_entity.id
_entity.type
_entity.pdbx_description
1 polymer ?
#
loop_
_entity_poly.entity_id
_entity_poly.type
_entity_poly.pdbx_seq_one_letter_code
_entity_poly.pdbx_strand_id
1 'polypeptide(L)'
;MISFENDYNTGAHPRILARLMETNLEPLTGYGADHYCESAKNKIREACGCPDADVEFLVGGTQTNAAVISTMLKDYEGVIAAATGHVNVHEAGAIEYTKHKVLALPHRDGKLSAETLCSYIAGFYADETYEHMVFPGMVYISHPTEYGTLYTKAELEALAEVCRSYHIPLFLDGARLGYGLMSRHTDVTLQDIARLCDVFYIGGTKVGALCGEAVVFTKQNRPPHFINSIKKRGALLAKGRLLGIQFDTLFTDSLYFEISHHAIEMAEELKKILEGRQIEFYLKSPTNQQFVILENDRIEKLKKEVMFSFWEKYDETHTVIRFVTSWATTREDLAALDRALERVYTARQINLPHSIT
;
A
#
# COMPACT_ATOMS: atom_id res chain seq x y z
N MET A 1 3.83 6.91 -25.23
CA MET A 1 2.67 6.60 -24.35
C MET A 1 3.08 6.92 -22.94
N ILE A 2 2.36 7.78 -22.25
CA ILE A 2 2.61 8.12 -20.85
C ILE A 2 1.87 7.14 -19.95
N SER A 3 2.41 6.89 -18.73
CA SER A 3 1.83 5.90 -17.82
C SER A 3 1.42 6.52 -16.49
N PHE A 4 0.15 6.33 -16.18
CA PHE A 4 -0.47 6.55 -14.87
C PHE A 4 -1.14 5.26 -14.37
N GLU A 5 -0.66 4.10 -14.83
CA GLU A 5 -1.27 2.80 -14.56
C GLU A 5 -1.06 2.37 -13.11
N ASN A 6 0.17 2.49 -12.64
CA ASN A 6 0.54 2.10 -11.28
C ASN A 6 1.81 2.84 -10.80
N ASP A 7 2.18 2.65 -9.54
CA ASP A 7 3.32 3.26 -8.87
C ASP A 7 4.56 2.33 -8.75
N TYR A 8 4.60 1.25 -9.56
CA TYR A 8 5.69 0.27 -9.56
C TYR A 8 6.14 -0.13 -10.98
N ASN A 9 5.84 0.68 -11.99
CA ASN A 9 6.22 0.43 -13.40
C ASN A 9 7.54 1.09 -13.81
N THR A 10 8.19 1.81 -12.91
CA THR A 10 9.53 2.37 -13.10
C THR A 10 10.56 1.61 -12.26
N GLY A 11 11.84 1.81 -12.54
CA GLY A 11 12.94 1.23 -11.75
C GLY A 11 13.08 1.89 -10.36
N ALA A 12 14.29 1.83 -9.79
CA ALA A 12 14.56 2.48 -8.52
C ALA A 12 14.98 3.95 -8.70
N HIS A 13 14.83 4.72 -7.60
CA HIS A 13 15.37 6.06 -7.52
C HIS A 13 16.87 6.08 -7.81
N PRO A 14 17.42 7.08 -8.59
CA PRO A 14 18.82 7.11 -9.02
C PRO A 14 19.82 6.98 -7.87
N ARG A 15 19.56 7.57 -6.70
CA ARG A 15 20.45 7.44 -5.51
C ARG A 15 20.58 5.98 -5.06
N ILE A 16 19.54 5.16 -5.19
CA ILE A 16 19.59 3.72 -4.86
C ILE A 16 20.49 2.98 -5.86
N LEU A 17 20.30 3.23 -7.17
CA LEU A 17 21.11 2.60 -8.21
C LEU A 17 22.59 2.97 -8.07
N ALA A 18 22.90 4.25 -7.82
CA ALA A 18 24.26 4.71 -7.55
C ALA A 18 24.87 3.97 -6.36
N ARG A 19 24.12 3.85 -5.25
CA ARG A 19 24.62 3.19 -4.04
C ARG A 19 24.84 1.70 -4.24
N LEU A 20 23.96 1.02 -5.00
CA LEU A 20 24.16 -0.39 -5.37
C LEU A 20 25.42 -0.59 -6.23
N MET A 21 25.70 0.32 -7.16
CA MET A 21 26.91 0.29 -8.00
C MET A 21 28.17 0.54 -7.19
N GLU A 22 28.19 1.58 -6.34
CA GLU A 22 29.32 1.94 -5.49
C GLU A 22 29.75 0.78 -4.59
N THR A 23 28.79 0.06 -4.03
CA THR A 23 29.03 -1.01 -3.05
C THR A 23 29.13 -2.40 -3.67
N ASN A 24 29.00 -2.54 -5.00
CA ASN A 24 28.83 -3.82 -5.67
C ASN A 24 29.94 -4.83 -5.42
N LEU A 25 31.19 -4.39 -5.31
CA LEU A 25 32.37 -5.25 -5.12
C LEU A 25 32.76 -5.45 -3.64
N GLU A 26 32.02 -4.87 -2.71
CA GLU A 26 32.29 -5.08 -1.28
C GLU A 26 31.91 -6.50 -0.86
N PRO A 27 32.85 -7.28 -0.26
CA PRO A 27 32.52 -8.57 0.33
C PRO A 27 31.77 -8.35 1.65
N LEU A 28 30.51 -8.81 1.71
CA LEU A 28 29.64 -8.63 2.87
C LEU A 28 29.05 -9.96 3.35
N THR A 29 28.71 -10.01 4.64
CA THR A 29 27.96 -11.12 5.23
C THR A 29 26.60 -11.26 4.55
N GLY A 30 26.20 -12.48 4.25
CA GLY A 30 24.92 -12.76 3.57
C GLY A 30 23.71 -12.71 4.48
N TYR A 31 22.55 -12.93 3.86
CA TYR A 31 21.26 -13.12 4.53
C TYR A 31 20.77 -11.96 5.40
N GLY A 32 21.19 -10.73 5.06
CA GLY A 32 20.76 -9.52 5.78
C GLY A 32 21.51 -9.26 7.09
N ALA A 33 22.62 -9.96 7.33
CA ALA A 33 23.48 -9.75 8.50
C ALA A 33 24.66 -8.80 8.20
N ASP A 34 24.54 -8.00 7.13
CA ASP A 34 25.54 -7.01 6.73
C ASP A 34 25.25 -5.64 7.37
N HIS A 35 26.27 -4.76 7.37
CA HIS A 35 26.18 -3.48 8.02
C HIS A 35 25.20 -2.48 7.34
N TYR A 36 24.91 -2.65 6.05
CA TYR A 36 23.87 -1.83 5.37
C TYR A 36 22.48 -2.20 5.85
N CYS A 37 22.19 -3.50 6.02
CA CYS A 37 20.96 -3.95 6.62
C CYS A 37 20.81 -3.43 8.05
N GLU A 38 21.86 -3.49 8.88
CA GLU A 38 21.81 -2.97 10.24
C GLU A 38 21.67 -1.44 10.28
N SER A 39 22.35 -0.71 9.41
CA SER A 39 22.19 0.74 9.27
C SER A 39 20.74 1.10 8.90
N ALA A 40 20.18 0.42 7.89
CA ALA A 40 18.79 0.62 7.48
C ALA A 40 17.80 0.35 8.62
N LYS A 41 17.97 -0.76 9.36
CA LYS A 41 17.13 -1.09 10.52
C LYS A 41 17.20 -0.01 11.59
N ASN A 42 18.39 0.53 11.89
CA ASN A 42 18.55 1.57 12.88
C ASN A 42 17.87 2.89 12.46
N LYS A 43 18.02 3.30 11.20
CA LYS A 43 17.35 4.48 10.65
C LYS A 43 15.81 4.34 10.70
N ILE A 44 15.29 3.14 10.40
CA ILE A 44 13.85 2.86 10.51
C ILE A 44 13.40 2.92 11.96
N ARG A 45 14.13 2.34 12.91
CA ARG A 45 13.83 2.43 14.36
C ARG A 45 13.76 3.87 14.83
N GLU A 46 14.74 4.69 14.41
CA GLU A 46 14.80 6.13 14.71
C GLU A 46 13.59 6.86 14.11
N ALA A 47 13.30 6.66 12.82
CA ALA A 47 12.16 7.28 12.16
C ALA A 47 10.81 6.89 12.80
N CYS A 48 10.68 5.67 13.28
CA CYS A 48 9.50 5.17 13.98
C CYS A 48 9.42 5.62 15.45
N GLY A 49 10.50 6.16 16.01
CA GLY A 49 10.58 6.42 17.45
C GLY A 49 10.45 5.16 18.30
N CYS A 50 10.86 4.01 17.78
CA CYS A 50 10.71 2.69 18.40
C CYS A 50 12.06 1.94 18.41
N PRO A 51 12.96 2.27 19.36
CA PRO A 51 14.35 1.76 19.37
C PRO A 51 14.44 0.24 19.56
N ASP A 52 13.45 -0.36 20.20
CA ASP A 52 13.42 -1.80 20.49
C ASP A 52 12.68 -2.63 19.42
N ALA A 53 12.25 -2.01 18.32
CA ALA A 53 11.56 -2.72 17.26
C ALA A 53 12.48 -3.73 16.54
N ASP A 54 11.95 -4.90 16.24
CA ASP A 54 12.57 -5.82 15.29
C ASP A 54 12.20 -5.41 13.86
N VAL A 55 13.21 -5.26 13.00
CA VAL A 55 13.01 -4.89 11.59
C VAL A 55 13.55 -6.00 10.70
N GLU A 56 12.73 -6.46 9.75
CA GLU A 56 13.12 -7.49 8.78
C GLU A 56 12.75 -7.06 7.35
N PHE A 57 13.61 -7.40 6.38
CA PHE A 57 13.38 -7.06 4.99
C PHE A 57 12.87 -8.24 4.19
N LEU A 58 11.80 -8.02 3.41
CA LEU A 58 11.18 -9.00 2.51
C LEU A 58 11.08 -8.40 1.10
N VAL A 59 10.82 -9.23 0.08
CA VAL A 59 10.98 -8.81 -1.32
C VAL A 59 9.76 -8.07 -1.86
N GLY A 60 8.56 -8.34 -1.35
CA GLY A 60 7.32 -7.75 -1.84
C GLY A 60 6.14 -7.94 -0.89
N GLY A 61 5.07 -7.14 -1.08
CA GLY A 61 3.93 -7.06 -0.18
C GLY A 61 3.20 -8.37 0.06
N THR A 62 2.81 -9.10 -1.00
CA THR A 62 2.13 -10.40 -0.88
C THR A 62 2.96 -11.42 -0.08
N GLN A 63 4.28 -11.49 -0.34
CA GLN A 63 5.18 -12.34 0.43
C GLN A 63 5.24 -11.91 1.89
N THR A 64 5.26 -10.62 2.14
CA THR A 64 5.26 -10.02 3.48
C THR A 64 3.99 -10.37 4.24
N ASN A 65 2.82 -10.15 3.64
CA ASN A 65 1.53 -10.47 4.23
C ASN A 65 1.45 -11.97 4.59
N ALA A 66 1.79 -12.84 3.66
CA ALA A 66 1.80 -14.28 3.89
C ALA A 66 2.80 -14.70 4.99
N ALA A 67 3.99 -14.09 5.06
CA ALA A 67 4.99 -14.40 6.07
C ALA A 67 4.54 -13.95 7.46
N VAL A 68 4.08 -12.72 7.61
CA VAL A 68 3.62 -12.15 8.89
C VAL A 68 2.39 -12.92 9.40
N ILE A 69 1.34 -13.01 8.60
CA ILE A 69 0.07 -13.64 8.98
C ILE A 69 0.33 -15.10 9.41
N SER A 70 1.04 -15.88 8.60
CA SER A 70 1.25 -17.30 8.89
C SER A 70 2.22 -17.60 10.04
N THR A 71 2.98 -16.63 10.51
CA THR A 71 3.89 -16.83 11.63
C THR A 71 3.35 -16.30 12.94
N MET A 72 2.41 -15.36 12.88
CA MET A 72 1.77 -14.78 14.06
C MET A 72 0.47 -15.49 14.44
N LEU A 73 -0.20 -16.14 13.49
CA LEU A 73 -1.45 -16.87 13.74
C LEU A 73 -1.19 -18.32 14.12
N LYS A 74 -2.08 -18.85 14.96
CA LYS A 74 -2.18 -20.29 15.26
C LYS A 74 -3.02 -20.98 14.17
N ASP A 75 -2.84 -22.27 14.00
CA ASP A 75 -3.43 -23.08 12.92
C ASP A 75 -4.98 -22.99 12.81
N TYR A 76 -5.67 -22.65 13.90
CA TYR A 76 -7.13 -22.50 13.96
C TYR A 76 -7.59 -21.03 13.82
N GLU A 77 -6.67 -20.09 13.67
CA GLU A 77 -6.96 -18.66 13.60
C GLU A 77 -6.99 -18.16 12.14
N GLY A 78 -7.82 -17.15 11.92
CA GLY A 78 -7.91 -16.39 10.67
C GLY A 78 -7.59 -14.91 10.87
N VAL A 79 -7.39 -14.22 9.77
CA VAL A 79 -7.12 -12.78 9.74
C VAL A 79 -8.36 -12.00 9.33
N ILE A 80 -8.79 -11.06 10.17
CA ILE A 80 -9.88 -10.14 9.87
C ILE A 80 -9.36 -9.05 8.93
N ALA A 81 -10.07 -8.76 7.84
CA ALA A 81 -9.77 -7.68 6.91
C ALA A 81 -11.06 -7.04 6.38
N ALA A 82 -10.97 -5.82 5.85
CA ALA A 82 -12.04 -5.27 5.02
C ALA A 82 -12.29 -6.18 3.81
N ALA A 83 -13.53 -6.29 3.33
CA ALA A 83 -13.86 -7.11 2.17
C ALA A 83 -13.07 -6.72 0.90
N THR A 84 -12.61 -5.47 0.82
CA THR A 84 -11.72 -4.95 -0.23
C THR A 84 -10.24 -5.00 0.12
N GLY A 85 -9.88 -5.51 1.30
CA GLY A 85 -8.49 -5.61 1.73
C GLY A 85 -7.64 -6.43 0.77
N HIS A 86 -6.42 -6.01 0.53
CA HIS A 86 -5.53 -6.59 -0.49
C HIS A 86 -5.36 -8.11 -0.31
N VAL A 87 -5.23 -8.57 0.92
CA VAL A 87 -5.12 -10.01 1.27
C VAL A 87 -6.36 -10.82 0.89
N ASN A 88 -7.54 -10.17 0.78
CA ASN A 88 -8.78 -10.84 0.41
C ASN A 88 -8.98 -10.91 -1.11
N VAL A 89 -8.58 -9.88 -1.87
CA VAL A 89 -8.99 -9.74 -3.29
C VAL A 89 -7.86 -9.75 -4.30
N HIS A 90 -6.61 -9.41 -3.92
CA HIS A 90 -5.52 -9.16 -4.87
C HIS A 90 -4.26 -10.02 -4.65
N GLU A 91 -4.32 -11.07 -3.85
CA GLU A 91 -3.15 -11.92 -3.54
C GLU A 91 -3.31 -13.38 -3.99
N ALA A 92 -4.25 -13.66 -4.88
CA ALA A 92 -4.44 -14.97 -5.50
C ALA A 92 -4.56 -16.13 -4.50
N GLY A 93 -5.17 -15.88 -3.32
CA GLY A 93 -5.30 -16.88 -2.26
C GLY A 93 -3.99 -17.16 -1.49
N ALA A 94 -3.06 -16.20 -1.45
CA ALA A 94 -1.78 -16.38 -0.76
C ALA A 94 -1.95 -16.64 0.74
N ILE A 95 -2.97 -16.05 1.37
CA ILE A 95 -3.25 -16.26 2.79
C ILE A 95 -3.85 -17.65 3.02
N GLU A 96 -4.82 -18.06 2.20
CA GLU A 96 -5.43 -19.40 2.25
C GLU A 96 -4.39 -20.50 1.98
N TYR A 97 -3.43 -20.23 1.08
CA TYR A 97 -2.28 -21.14 0.87
C TYR A 97 -1.43 -21.32 2.13
N THR A 98 -1.43 -20.36 3.04
CA THR A 98 -0.79 -20.50 4.37
C THR A 98 -1.65 -21.28 5.38
N LYS A 99 -2.83 -21.75 4.99
CA LYS A 99 -3.86 -22.45 5.80
C LYS A 99 -4.68 -21.54 6.71
N HIS A 100 -4.59 -20.23 6.55
CA HIS A 100 -5.39 -19.28 7.30
C HIS A 100 -6.51 -18.73 6.43
N LYS A 101 -7.67 -18.53 7.03
CA LYS A 101 -8.84 -17.94 6.37
C LYS A 101 -8.78 -16.42 6.49
N VAL A 102 -9.12 -15.71 5.41
CA VAL A 102 -9.45 -14.30 5.51
C VAL A 102 -10.91 -14.17 5.97
N LEU A 103 -11.11 -13.47 7.09
CA LEU A 103 -12.42 -13.16 7.67
C LEU A 103 -12.81 -11.77 7.18
N ALA A 104 -13.43 -11.72 5.99
CA ALA A 104 -13.77 -10.48 5.31
C ALA A 104 -14.98 -9.79 5.97
N LEU A 105 -14.82 -8.53 6.37
CA LEU A 105 -15.87 -7.72 6.98
C LEU A 105 -16.31 -6.56 6.08
N PRO A 106 -17.55 -6.06 6.26
CA PRO A 106 -18.03 -4.85 5.59
C PRO A 106 -17.10 -3.66 5.85
N HIS A 107 -16.98 -2.78 4.86
CA HIS A 107 -16.14 -1.61 4.93
C HIS A 107 -16.90 -0.36 4.46
N ARG A 108 -16.34 0.81 4.78
CA ARG A 108 -16.73 2.07 4.19
C ARG A 108 -15.50 2.70 3.53
N ASP A 109 -15.55 2.89 2.21
CA ASP A 109 -14.46 3.45 1.41
C ASP A 109 -13.10 2.75 1.64
N GLY A 110 -13.13 1.41 1.73
CA GLY A 110 -11.95 0.57 2.00
C GLY A 110 -11.55 0.47 3.47
N LYS A 111 -12.16 1.22 4.39
CA LYS A 111 -11.82 1.22 5.81
C LYS A 111 -12.70 0.27 6.62
N LEU A 112 -12.08 -0.52 7.49
CA LEU A 112 -12.73 -1.27 8.55
C LEU A 112 -12.98 -0.33 9.74
N SER A 113 -14.20 -0.29 10.27
CA SER A 113 -14.48 0.51 11.48
C SER A 113 -14.30 -0.31 12.76
N ALA A 114 -13.92 0.37 13.85
CA ALA A 114 -13.82 -0.25 15.19
C ALA A 114 -15.17 -0.81 15.65
N GLU A 115 -16.29 -0.18 15.29
CA GLU A 115 -17.64 -0.65 15.60
C GLU A 115 -17.94 -1.98 14.90
N THR A 116 -17.66 -2.07 13.58
CA THR A 116 -17.83 -3.30 12.80
C THR A 116 -16.97 -4.42 13.36
N LEU A 117 -15.72 -4.11 13.68
CA LEU A 117 -14.77 -5.06 14.26
C LEU A 117 -15.24 -5.57 15.61
N CYS A 118 -15.60 -4.67 16.52
CA CYS A 118 -16.08 -5.02 17.86
C CYS A 118 -17.35 -5.89 17.78
N SER A 119 -18.33 -5.49 16.96
CA SER A 119 -19.58 -6.23 16.78
C SER A 119 -19.34 -7.65 16.23
N TYR A 120 -18.43 -7.79 15.28
CA TYR A 120 -18.06 -9.10 14.73
C TYR A 120 -17.43 -10.01 15.79
N ILE A 121 -16.44 -9.53 16.54
CA ILE A 121 -15.75 -10.33 17.55
C ILE A 121 -16.68 -10.66 18.72
N ALA A 122 -17.51 -9.70 19.16
CA ALA A 122 -18.50 -9.94 20.22
C ALA A 122 -19.53 -10.98 19.77
N GLY A 123 -20.01 -10.88 18.53
CA GLY A 123 -20.94 -11.87 17.94
C GLY A 123 -20.32 -13.26 17.85
N PHE A 124 -19.04 -13.35 17.47
CA PHE A 124 -18.29 -14.61 17.44
C PHE A 124 -18.29 -15.30 18.82
N TYR A 125 -17.93 -14.59 19.89
CA TYR A 125 -17.88 -15.17 21.24
C TYR A 125 -19.27 -15.37 21.88
N ALA A 126 -20.32 -14.77 21.36
CA ALA A 126 -21.69 -14.99 21.79
C ALA A 126 -22.34 -16.23 21.14
N ASP A 127 -21.75 -16.78 20.10
CA ASP A 127 -22.21 -18.01 19.44
C ASP A 127 -21.86 -19.23 20.31
N GLU A 128 -22.85 -20.05 20.66
CA GLU A 128 -22.64 -21.24 21.49
C GLU A 128 -21.74 -22.30 20.82
N THR A 129 -21.54 -22.18 19.49
CA THR A 129 -20.75 -23.10 18.67
C THR A 129 -19.43 -22.50 18.19
N TYR A 130 -19.01 -21.37 18.76
CA TYR A 130 -17.79 -20.65 18.31
C TYR A 130 -16.52 -21.52 18.29
N GLU A 131 -16.43 -22.56 19.14
CA GLU A 131 -15.30 -23.52 19.15
C GLU A 131 -15.20 -24.36 17.87
N HIS A 132 -16.23 -24.40 17.03
CA HIS A 132 -16.24 -25.05 15.71
C HIS A 132 -15.94 -24.06 14.57
N MET A 133 -15.74 -22.78 14.88
CA MET A 133 -15.49 -21.73 13.90
C MET A 133 -14.02 -21.38 13.81
N VAL A 134 -13.61 -20.69 12.74
CA VAL A 134 -12.26 -20.10 12.64
C VAL A 134 -12.16 -18.90 13.59
N PHE A 135 -11.21 -18.94 14.51
CA PHE A 135 -11.02 -17.89 15.51
C PHE A 135 -10.46 -16.61 14.87
N PRO A 136 -10.97 -15.43 15.27
CA PRO A 136 -10.39 -14.14 14.89
C PRO A 136 -9.04 -13.95 15.62
N GLY A 137 -7.93 -14.11 14.89
CA GLY A 137 -6.58 -14.13 15.47
C GLY A 137 -5.73 -12.91 15.15
N MET A 138 -6.11 -12.08 14.18
CA MET A 138 -5.39 -10.87 13.77
C MET A 138 -6.35 -9.92 13.06
N VAL A 139 -6.11 -8.62 13.18
CA VAL A 139 -6.74 -7.59 12.34
C VAL A 139 -5.71 -7.06 11.36
N TYR A 140 -6.06 -7.09 10.07
CA TYR A 140 -5.28 -6.52 8.98
C TYR A 140 -5.99 -5.30 8.41
N ILE A 141 -5.25 -4.22 8.24
CA ILE A 141 -5.72 -3.00 7.56
C ILE A 141 -4.64 -2.50 6.59
N SER A 142 -5.05 -1.88 5.48
CA SER A 142 -4.13 -1.17 4.58
C SER A 142 -4.16 0.33 4.86
N HIS A 143 -2.98 0.99 4.89
CA HIS A 143 -2.89 2.44 5.06
C HIS A 143 -1.80 3.04 4.16
N PRO A 144 -2.19 3.81 3.11
CA PRO A 144 -3.56 4.04 2.59
C PRO A 144 -4.30 2.77 2.20
N THR A 145 -5.64 2.82 2.20
CA THR A 145 -6.46 1.72 1.72
C THR A 145 -6.33 1.52 0.21
N GLU A 146 -6.88 0.47 -0.34
CA GLU A 146 -6.93 0.18 -1.78
C GLU A 146 -7.65 1.29 -2.56
N TYR A 147 -8.60 1.99 -1.94
CA TYR A 147 -9.27 3.18 -2.47
C TYR A 147 -8.49 4.49 -2.26
N GLY A 148 -7.27 4.41 -1.72
CA GLY A 148 -6.45 5.57 -1.41
C GLY A 148 -6.99 6.44 -0.27
N THR A 149 -7.94 5.95 0.52
CA THR A 149 -8.42 6.62 1.72
C THR A 149 -7.45 6.45 2.88
N LEU A 150 -7.54 7.34 3.86
CA LEU A 150 -6.68 7.33 5.04
C LEU A 150 -7.49 7.08 6.30
N TYR A 151 -6.97 6.25 7.19
CA TYR A 151 -7.43 6.24 8.57
C TYR A 151 -6.97 7.51 9.25
N THR A 152 -7.86 8.13 10.01
CA THR A 152 -7.47 9.18 10.95
C THR A 152 -6.80 8.56 12.18
N LYS A 153 -6.08 9.37 12.94
CA LYS A 153 -5.47 8.94 14.20
C LYS A 153 -6.51 8.35 15.17
N ALA A 154 -7.66 9.01 15.28
CA ALA A 154 -8.76 8.55 16.13
C ALA A 154 -9.32 7.19 15.66
N GLU A 155 -9.46 6.95 14.35
CA GLU A 155 -9.90 5.65 13.83
C GLU A 155 -8.88 4.55 14.11
N LEU A 156 -7.58 4.82 13.97
CA LEU A 156 -6.51 3.87 14.31
C LEU A 156 -6.46 3.58 15.81
N GLU A 157 -6.62 4.59 16.65
CA GLU A 157 -6.68 4.42 18.11
C GLU A 157 -7.87 3.57 18.54
N ALA A 158 -9.03 3.78 17.94
CA ALA A 158 -10.22 2.98 18.21
C ALA A 158 -10.04 1.51 17.77
N LEU A 159 -9.46 1.24 16.59
CA LEU A 159 -9.14 -0.12 16.15
C LEU A 159 -8.12 -0.78 17.08
N ALA A 160 -7.04 -0.09 17.45
CA ALA A 160 -6.02 -0.59 18.36
C ALA A 160 -6.60 -0.92 19.75
N GLU A 161 -7.59 -0.14 20.23
CA GLU A 161 -8.27 -0.40 21.51
C GLU A 161 -9.09 -1.69 21.45
N VAL A 162 -9.86 -1.91 20.37
CA VAL A 162 -10.59 -3.17 20.17
C VAL A 162 -9.61 -4.35 20.10
N CYS A 163 -8.53 -4.22 19.33
CA CYS A 163 -7.50 -5.27 19.24
C CYS A 163 -6.90 -5.61 20.61
N ARG A 164 -6.58 -4.61 21.42
CA ARG A 164 -6.05 -4.82 22.78
C ARG A 164 -7.06 -5.51 23.70
N SER A 165 -8.33 -5.11 23.65
CA SER A 165 -9.37 -5.68 24.51
C SER A 165 -9.64 -7.16 24.26
N TYR A 166 -9.40 -7.61 23.02
CA TYR A 166 -9.53 -9.01 22.63
C TYR A 166 -8.18 -9.76 22.50
N HIS A 167 -7.05 -9.11 22.84
CA HIS A 167 -5.69 -9.67 22.77
C HIS A 167 -5.30 -10.20 21.39
N ILE A 168 -5.74 -9.55 20.33
CA ILE A 168 -5.37 -9.88 18.95
C ILE A 168 -4.49 -8.77 18.36
N PRO A 169 -3.45 -9.11 17.57
CA PRO A 169 -2.56 -8.10 16.99
C PRO A 169 -3.23 -7.31 15.88
N LEU A 170 -2.86 -6.02 15.80
CA LEU A 170 -3.16 -5.14 14.67
C LEU A 170 -1.97 -5.11 13.72
N PHE A 171 -2.19 -5.59 12.49
CA PHE A 171 -1.23 -5.56 11.39
C PHE A 171 -1.61 -4.51 10.35
N LEU A 172 -0.70 -3.57 10.07
CA LEU A 172 -0.91 -2.53 9.07
C LEU A 172 -0.04 -2.78 7.84
N ASP A 173 -0.71 -2.99 6.71
CA ASP A 173 -0.13 -3.00 5.37
C ASP A 173 0.19 -1.58 4.93
N GLY A 174 1.49 -1.30 4.83
CA GLY A 174 2.02 -0.01 4.44
C GLY A 174 2.62 0.01 3.04
N ALA A 175 2.08 -0.75 2.07
CA ALA A 175 2.60 -0.82 0.70
C ALA A 175 2.78 0.56 0.04
N ARG A 176 1.94 1.54 0.43
CA ARG A 176 1.97 2.95 0.00
C ARG A 176 2.14 3.91 1.17
N LEU A 177 2.76 3.45 2.26
CA LEU A 177 2.80 4.19 3.52
C LEU A 177 3.38 5.61 3.36
N GLY A 178 4.46 5.76 2.61
CA GLY A 178 5.08 7.06 2.36
C GLY A 178 4.09 8.07 1.76
N TYR A 179 3.28 7.64 0.80
CA TYR A 179 2.27 8.51 0.19
C TYR A 179 1.15 8.89 1.17
N GLY A 180 0.76 7.96 2.04
CA GLY A 180 -0.20 8.24 3.12
C GLY A 180 0.33 9.26 4.11
N LEU A 181 1.56 9.09 4.57
CA LEU A 181 2.22 9.98 5.55
C LEU A 181 2.48 11.39 4.99
N MET A 182 2.63 11.54 3.67
CA MET A 182 2.87 12.84 3.03
C MET A 182 1.59 13.48 2.47
N SER A 183 0.44 12.85 2.64
CA SER A 183 -0.85 13.45 2.29
C SER A 183 -1.12 14.70 3.13
N ARG A 184 -1.68 15.74 2.50
CA ARG A 184 -2.10 16.97 3.20
C ARG A 184 -3.28 16.76 4.17
N HIS A 185 -3.93 15.59 4.10
CA HIS A 185 -5.12 15.24 4.87
C HIS A 185 -4.85 14.20 5.97
N THR A 186 -3.59 13.82 6.17
CA THR A 186 -3.23 12.92 7.27
C THR A 186 -3.03 13.69 8.57
N ASP A 187 -3.46 13.08 9.67
CA ASP A 187 -3.14 13.45 11.04
C ASP A 187 -2.31 12.36 11.75
N VAL A 188 -1.84 11.36 10.97
CA VAL A 188 -1.10 10.19 11.43
C VAL A 188 0.37 10.32 11.08
N THR A 189 1.24 10.09 12.05
CA THR A 189 2.68 10.01 11.88
C THR A 189 3.17 8.57 11.87
N LEU A 190 4.41 8.34 11.41
CA LEU A 190 5.05 7.02 11.48
C LEU A 190 5.18 6.54 12.93
N GLN A 191 5.43 7.46 13.86
CA GLN A 191 5.49 7.18 15.29
C GLN A 191 4.13 6.76 15.86
N ASP A 192 3.03 7.35 15.38
CA ASP A 192 1.68 6.93 15.76
C ASP A 192 1.39 5.50 15.31
N ILE A 193 1.78 5.14 14.08
CA ILE A 193 1.64 3.78 13.57
C ILE A 193 2.45 2.79 14.41
N ALA A 194 3.73 3.12 14.71
CA ALA A 194 4.58 2.27 15.54
C ALA A 194 4.03 2.07 16.97
N ARG A 195 3.36 3.08 17.53
CA ARG A 195 2.71 3.02 18.83
C ARG A 195 1.44 2.17 18.84
N LEU A 196 0.65 2.27 17.78
CA LEU A 196 -0.70 1.70 17.71
C LEU A 196 -0.72 0.26 17.16
N CYS A 197 0.12 -0.05 16.17
CA CYS A 197 0.16 -1.36 15.55
C CYS A 197 1.14 -2.31 16.27
N ASP A 198 0.82 -3.60 16.27
CA ASP A 198 1.71 -4.66 16.76
C ASP A 198 2.77 -5.01 15.74
N VAL A 199 2.41 -4.93 14.48
CA VAL A 199 3.28 -5.11 13.33
C VAL A 199 2.79 -4.25 12.18
N PHE A 200 3.71 -3.71 11.39
CA PHE A 200 3.40 -3.03 10.14
C PHE A 200 4.55 -3.21 9.17
N TYR A 201 4.34 -2.88 7.90
CA TYR A 201 5.49 -2.76 7.01
C TYR A 201 5.53 -1.43 6.28
N ILE A 202 6.75 -1.00 5.96
CA ILE A 202 7.05 0.19 5.19
C ILE A 202 7.33 -0.26 3.76
N GLY A 203 6.46 0.11 2.83
CA GLY A 203 6.58 -0.23 1.42
C GLY A 203 7.73 0.51 0.75
N GLY A 204 8.68 -0.24 0.17
CA GLY A 204 9.74 0.31 -0.66
C GLY A 204 9.45 0.14 -2.15
N THR A 205 8.86 -0.98 -2.55
CA THR A 205 8.61 -1.33 -3.97
C THR A 205 7.85 -0.23 -4.73
N LYS A 206 6.87 0.41 -4.11
CA LYS A 206 6.09 1.50 -4.72
C LYS A 206 6.68 2.88 -4.46
N VAL A 207 7.65 2.99 -3.54
CA VAL A 207 8.23 4.25 -3.08
C VAL A 207 9.75 4.26 -3.35
N GLY A 208 10.09 4.13 -4.62
CA GLY A 208 11.44 4.36 -5.11
C GLY A 208 12.43 3.21 -5.01
N ALA A 209 12.09 2.06 -4.42
CA ALA A 209 12.96 0.87 -4.44
C ALA A 209 12.73 0.01 -5.69
N LEU A 210 13.70 -0.83 -6.06
CA LEU A 210 13.53 -1.89 -7.06
C LEU A 210 12.57 -2.97 -6.57
N CYS A 211 12.67 -3.29 -5.29
CA CYS A 211 11.83 -4.24 -4.58
C CYS A 211 12.10 -4.09 -3.08
N GLY A 212 11.16 -4.53 -2.27
CA GLY A 212 11.38 -4.67 -0.84
C GLY A 212 10.37 -3.94 0.02
N GLU A 213 10.13 -4.58 1.16
CA GLU A 213 9.28 -4.12 2.24
C GLU A 213 10.05 -4.28 3.55
N ALA A 214 9.98 -3.28 4.43
CA ALA A 214 10.56 -3.36 5.77
C ALA A 214 9.46 -3.65 6.78
N VAL A 215 9.42 -4.87 7.30
CA VAL A 215 8.49 -5.29 8.36
C VAL A 215 9.03 -4.83 9.69
N VAL A 216 8.18 -4.19 10.49
CA VAL A 216 8.50 -3.65 11.81
C VAL A 216 7.59 -4.30 12.85
N PHE A 217 8.16 -5.09 13.75
CA PHE A 217 7.50 -5.64 14.94
C PHE A 217 7.76 -4.70 16.11
N THR A 218 6.72 -4.08 16.64
CA THR A 218 6.87 -2.91 17.54
C THR A 218 6.90 -3.23 19.02
N LYS A 219 6.49 -4.44 19.41
CA LYS A 219 6.25 -4.81 20.82
C LYS A 219 7.08 -6.02 21.25
N GLN A 220 8.29 -6.16 20.69
CA GLN A 220 9.15 -7.33 20.93
C GLN A 220 8.40 -8.65 20.63
N ASN A 221 7.50 -8.59 19.70
CA ASN A 221 6.55 -9.64 19.33
C ASN A 221 6.90 -10.34 18.00
N ARG A 222 8.14 -10.18 17.54
CA ARG A 222 8.61 -10.94 16.38
C ARG A 222 8.48 -12.44 16.67
N PRO A 223 7.81 -13.22 15.81
CA PRO A 223 7.62 -14.65 16.04
C PRO A 223 8.93 -15.38 16.22
N PRO A 224 9.01 -16.34 17.15
CA PRO A 224 10.18 -17.21 17.28
C PRO A 224 10.52 -17.87 15.94
N HIS A 225 11.80 -17.93 15.60
CA HIS A 225 12.26 -18.54 14.34
C HIS A 225 11.70 -17.90 13.07
N PHE A 226 11.36 -16.62 13.09
CA PHE A 226 10.86 -15.88 11.92
C PHE A 226 11.80 -16.04 10.71
N ILE A 227 13.13 -15.97 10.91
CA ILE A 227 14.13 -16.19 9.85
C ILE A 227 13.99 -17.57 9.20
N ASN A 228 13.73 -18.63 9.97
CA ASN A 228 13.50 -19.97 9.42
C ASN A 228 12.22 -20.00 8.56
N SER A 229 11.19 -19.31 9.02
CA SER A 229 9.90 -19.24 8.32
C SER A 229 10.00 -18.50 6.98
N ILE A 230 10.69 -17.36 6.93
CA ILE A 230 10.93 -16.63 5.67
C ILE A 230 11.89 -17.39 4.75
N LYS A 231 12.92 -18.06 5.28
CA LYS A 231 13.81 -18.90 4.48
C LYS A 231 13.09 -20.07 3.81
N LYS A 232 12.24 -20.77 4.55
CA LYS A 232 11.40 -21.87 4.05
C LYS A 232 10.49 -21.41 2.89
N ARG A 233 10.05 -20.14 2.89
CA ARG A 233 9.22 -19.51 1.85
C ARG A 233 10.01 -18.91 0.69
N GLY A 234 11.35 -19.08 0.66
CA GLY A 234 12.22 -18.45 -0.35
C GLY A 234 12.36 -16.94 -0.20
N ALA A 235 11.94 -16.37 0.94
CA ALA A 235 11.91 -14.93 1.19
C ALA A 235 13.25 -14.38 1.73
N LEU A 236 14.15 -15.23 2.20
CA LEU A 236 15.44 -14.83 2.74
C LEU A 236 16.50 -14.84 1.63
N LEU A 237 16.86 -13.68 1.13
CA LEU A 237 17.87 -13.54 0.07
C LEU A 237 19.26 -13.81 0.59
N ALA A 238 20.05 -14.61 -0.14
CA ALA A 238 21.47 -14.80 0.16
C ALA A 238 22.23 -13.46 0.08
N LYS A 239 21.90 -12.59 -0.89
CA LYS A 239 22.39 -11.22 -0.99
C LYS A 239 21.41 -10.24 -0.36
N GLY A 240 21.12 -10.39 0.93
CA GLY A 240 20.17 -9.55 1.67
C GLY A 240 20.51 -8.06 1.65
N ARG A 241 21.81 -7.73 1.47
CA ARG A 241 22.28 -6.36 1.22
C ARG A 241 21.50 -5.61 0.14
N LEU A 242 20.94 -6.33 -0.85
CA LEU A 242 20.11 -5.73 -1.90
C LEU A 242 18.94 -4.94 -1.30
N LEU A 243 18.28 -5.48 -0.29
CA LEU A 243 17.19 -4.81 0.41
C LEU A 243 17.73 -3.76 1.39
N GLY A 244 18.78 -4.12 2.16
CA GLY A 244 19.39 -3.23 3.13
C GLY A 244 19.90 -1.91 2.53
N ILE A 245 20.66 -1.94 1.43
CA ILE A 245 21.18 -0.74 0.74
C ILE A 245 20.03 0.15 0.25
N GLN A 246 18.95 -0.42 -0.24
CA GLN A 246 17.79 0.34 -0.72
C GLN A 246 17.11 1.09 0.43
N PHE A 247 16.81 0.41 1.53
CA PHE A 247 16.21 1.05 2.71
C PHE A 247 17.18 1.98 3.43
N ASP A 248 18.48 1.64 3.49
CA ASP A 248 19.49 2.55 4.02
C ASP A 248 19.52 3.88 3.24
N THR A 249 19.45 3.81 1.92
CA THR A 249 19.39 4.99 1.04
C THR A 249 18.09 5.75 1.21
N LEU A 250 16.94 5.07 1.25
CA LEU A 250 15.62 5.70 1.40
C LEU A 250 15.49 6.46 2.72
N PHE A 251 16.08 5.93 3.80
CA PHE A 251 16.03 6.55 5.13
C PHE A 251 17.26 7.45 5.42
N THR A 252 18.12 7.71 4.42
CA THR A 252 19.16 8.73 4.48
C THR A 252 18.60 10.06 3.98
N ASP A 253 18.86 11.16 4.71
CA ASP A 253 18.44 12.52 4.37
C ASP A 253 16.95 12.65 4.07
N SER A 254 16.12 11.84 4.72
CA SER A 254 14.66 11.83 4.56
C SER A 254 14.16 11.55 3.12
N LEU A 255 14.95 10.91 2.28
CA LEU A 255 14.61 10.66 0.87
C LEU A 255 13.24 9.96 0.70
N TYR A 256 12.92 9.00 1.56
CA TYR A 256 11.63 8.29 1.53
C TYR A 256 10.43 9.24 1.59
N PHE A 257 10.50 10.24 2.48
CA PHE A 257 9.45 11.24 2.65
C PHE A 257 9.46 12.29 1.55
N GLU A 258 10.65 12.71 1.09
CA GLU A 258 10.82 13.67 0.00
C GLU A 258 10.16 13.18 -1.29
N ILE A 259 10.49 11.96 -1.73
CA ILE A 259 9.94 11.39 -2.97
C ILE A 259 8.46 11.03 -2.83
N SER A 260 8.01 10.71 -1.62
CA SER A 260 6.58 10.51 -1.33
C SER A 260 5.80 11.82 -1.42
N HIS A 261 6.34 12.90 -0.86
CA HIS A 261 5.76 14.24 -0.96
C HIS A 261 5.63 14.69 -2.42
N HIS A 262 6.68 14.47 -3.23
CA HIS A 262 6.63 14.74 -4.67
C HIS A 262 5.46 14.02 -5.36
N ALA A 263 5.26 12.74 -5.09
CA ALA A 263 4.15 11.97 -5.69
C ALA A 263 2.77 12.54 -5.30
N ILE A 264 2.63 13.03 -4.06
CA ILE A 264 1.40 13.69 -3.59
C ILE A 264 1.22 15.06 -4.27
N GLU A 265 2.27 15.85 -4.45
CA GLU A 265 2.18 17.10 -5.22
C GLU A 265 1.70 16.84 -6.66
N MET A 266 2.24 15.82 -7.32
CA MET A 266 1.79 15.42 -8.66
C MET A 266 0.33 14.95 -8.65
N ALA A 267 -0.13 14.27 -7.61
CA ALA A 267 -1.53 13.89 -7.47
C ALA A 267 -2.46 15.10 -7.29
N GLU A 268 -2.04 16.11 -6.54
CA GLU A 268 -2.80 17.35 -6.38
C GLU A 268 -2.88 18.16 -7.70
N GLU A 269 -1.80 18.19 -8.48
CA GLU A 269 -1.82 18.80 -9.82
C GLU A 269 -2.71 17.98 -10.77
N LEU A 270 -2.67 16.66 -10.73
CA LEU A 270 -3.56 15.78 -11.49
C LEU A 270 -5.04 16.03 -11.17
N LYS A 271 -5.39 16.16 -9.89
CA LYS A 271 -6.78 16.48 -9.48
C LYS A 271 -7.26 17.79 -10.10
N LYS A 272 -6.44 18.84 -10.12
CA LYS A 272 -6.77 20.12 -10.75
C LYS A 272 -7.04 19.98 -12.26
N ILE A 273 -6.24 19.16 -12.96
CA ILE A 273 -6.45 18.86 -14.38
C ILE A 273 -7.81 18.19 -14.59
N LEU A 274 -8.11 17.17 -13.80
CA LEU A 274 -9.36 16.42 -13.89
C LEU A 274 -10.58 17.31 -13.56
N GLU A 275 -10.51 18.11 -12.50
CA GLU A 275 -11.54 19.07 -12.10
C GLU A 275 -11.75 20.16 -13.17
N GLY A 276 -10.67 20.70 -13.73
CA GLY A 276 -10.72 21.71 -14.80
C GLY A 276 -11.40 21.20 -16.07
N ARG A 277 -11.42 19.89 -16.30
CA ARG A 277 -12.11 19.22 -17.40
C ARG A 277 -13.48 18.67 -17.02
N GLN A 278 -13.95 18.96 -15.79
CA GLN A 278 -15.24 18.51 -15.26
C GLN A 278 -15.40 16.97 -15.28
N ILE A 279 -14.30 16.25 -15.04
CA ILE A 279 -14.30 14.81 -14.92
C ILE A 279 -14.79 14.43 -13.54
N GLU A 280 -15.79 13.56 -13.47
CA GLU A 280 -16.39 13.12 -12.23
C GLU A 280 -15.47 12.16 -11.48
N PHE A 281 -15.23 12.46 -10.19
CA PHE A 281 -14.50 11.55 -9.30
C PHE A 281 -15.47 10.51 -8.73
N TYR A 282 -15.09 9.25 -8.85
CA TYR A 282 -15.76 8.15 -8.14
C TYR A 282 -15.55 8.28 -6.63
N LEU A 283 -14.30 8.60 -6.24
CA LEU A 283 -13.90 8.89 -4.88
C LEU A 283 -12.79 9.94 -4.88
N LYS A 284 -12.91 10.96 -4.04
CA LYS A 284 -11.84 11.96 -3.86
C LYS A 284 -10.78 11.40 -2.90
N SER A 285 -9.82 10.68 -3.46
CA SER A 285 -8.69 10.14 -2.70
C SER A 285 -7.70 11.24 -2.31
N PRO A 286 -7.25 11.28 -1.05
CA PRO A 286 -6.24 12.23 -0.60
C PRO A 286 -4.79 11.78 -0.90
N THR A 287 -4.61 10.69 -1.65
CA THR A 287 -3.29 10.07 -1.90
C THR A 287 -2.92 10.09 -3.39
N ASN A 288 -1.89 9.34 -3.75
CA ASN A 288 -1.38 9.26 -5.13
C ASN A 288 -2.30 8.53 -6.13
N GLN A 289 -3.37 7.90 -5.67
CA GLN A 289 -4.34 7.18 -6.49
C GLN A 289 -5.60 8.03 -6.70
N GLN A 290 -6.00 8.28 -7.97
CA GLN A 290 -7.19 9.08 -8.30
C GLN A 290 -8.17 8.24 -9.11
N PHE A 291 -9.41 8.15 -8.64
CA PHE A 291 -10.46 7.30 -9.20
C PHE A 291 -11.52 8.18 -9.88
N VAL A 292 -11.74 7.97 -11.17
CA VAL A 292 -12.66 8.79 -11.96
C VAL A 292 -13.59 7.93 -12.79
N ILE A 293 -14.78 8.45 -13.06
CA ILE A 293 -15.80 7.82 -13.89
C ILE A 293 -15.66 8.37 -15.31
N LEU A 294 -15.44 7.51 -16.29
CA LEU A 294 -15.35 7.89 -17.70
C LEU A 294 -16.30 7.06 -18.56
N GLU A 295 -16.82 7.70 -19.62
CA GLU A 295 -17.55 7.00 -20.67
C GLU A 295 -16.64 5.98 -21.37
N ASN A 296 -17.16 4.77 -21.66
CA ASN A 296 -16.41 3.67 -22.27
C ASN A 296 -15.77 4.09 -23.63
N ASP A 297 -16.48 4.88 -24.44
CA ASP A 297 -15.96 5.40 -25.72
C ASP A 297 -14.76 6.34 -25.54
N ARG A 298 -14.74 7.12 -24.44
CA ARG A 298 -13.62 8.00 -24.10
C ARG A 298 -12.43 7.21 -23.61
N ILE A 299 -12.66 6.16 -22.83
CA ILE A 299 -11.64 5.23 -22.37
C ILE A 299 -10.91 4.60 -23.56
N GLU A 300 -11.64 4.11 -24.58
CA GLU A 300 -11.02 3.48 -25.76
C GLU A 300 -10.18 4.45 -26.59
N LYS A 301 -10.52 5.73 -26.59
CA LYS A 301 -9.69 6.77 -27.21
C LYS A 301 -8.45 7.09 -26.37
N LEU A 302 -8.62 7.26 -25.06
CA LEU A 302 -7.56 7.64 -24.13
C LEU A 302 -6.48 6.56 -24.02
N LYS A 303 -6.84 5.28 -24.05
CA LYS A 303 -5.92 4.12 -24.04
C LYS A 303 -4.87 4.14 -25.16
N LYS A 304 -5.11 4.88 -26.25
CA LYS A 304 -4.14 4.99 -27.36
C LYS A 304 -2.93 5.85 -27.01
N GLU A 305 -3.03 6.68 -26.01
CA GLU A 305 -1.99 7.64 -25.63
C GLU A 305 -1.54 7.50 -24.18
N VAL A 306 -2.43 7.03 -23.29
CA VAL A 306 -2.25 7.01 -21.84
C VAL A 306 -2.53 5.61 -21.29
N MET A 307 -1.63 5.10 -20.47
CA MET A 307 -1.83 3.88 -19.67
C MET A 307 -2.45 4.26 -18.33
N PHE A 308 -3.50 3.55 -17.94
CA PHE A 308 -4.19 3.68 -16.65
C PHE A 308 -4.82 2.34 -16.28
N SER A 309 -5.21 2.16 -15.01
CA SER A 309 -5.84 0.92 -14.56
C SER A 309 -7.35 0.98 -14.70
N PHE A 310 -7.96 -0.12 -15.15
CA PHE A 310 -9.36 -0.42 -14.89
C PHE A 310 -9.53 -0.60 -13.37
N TRP A 311 -10.63 -0.07 -12.83
CA TRP A 311 -10.97 -0.29 -11.42
C TRP A 311 -12.22 -1.17 -11.29
N GLU A 312 -13.38 -0.66 -11.70
CA GLU A 312 -14.62 -1.42 -11.69
C GLU A 312 -15.61 -0.88 -12.73
N LYS A 313 -16.59 -1.70 -13.12
CA LYS A 313 -17.72 -1.26 -13.94
C LYS A 313 -18.62 -0.35 -13.11
N TYR A 314 -18.91 0.86 -13.62
CA TYR A 314 -19.83 1.78 -12.97
C TYR A 314 -21.27 1.54 -13.39
N ASP A 315 -21.52 1.58 -14.72
CA ASP A 315 -22.80 1.22 -15.35
C ASP A 315 -22.55 0.63 -16.76
N GLU A 316 -23.60 0.56 -17.60
CA GLU A 316 -23.49 -0.01 -18.95
C GLU A 316 -22.61 0.84 -19.88
N THR A 317 -22.48 2.15 -19.62
CA THR A 317 -21.79 3.12 -20.48
C THR A 317 -20.56 3.74 -19.84
N HIS A 318 -20.37 3.56 -18.55
CA HIS A 318 -19.27 4.14 -17.80
C HIS A 318 -18.46 3.09 -17.03
N THR A 319 -17.18 3.39 -16.88
CA THR A 319 -16.22 2.59 -16.10
C THR A 319 -15.46 3.49 -15.15
N VAL A 320 -15.21 3.02 -13.94
CA VAL A 320 -14.26 3.64 -13.03
C VAL A 320 -12.86 3.24 -13.45
N ILE A 321 -12.02 4.24 -13.72
CA ILE A 321 -10.59 4.03 -13.96
C ILE A 321 -9.77 4.70 -12.86
N ARG A 322 -8.54 4.22 -12.70
CA ARG A 322 -7.61 4.78 -11.73
C ARG A 322 -6.39 5.34 -12.43
N PHE A 323 -6.06 6.59 -12.14
CA PHE A 323 -4.76 7.19 -12.41
C PHE A 323 -3.90 7.16 -11.15
N VAL A 324 -2.62 6.86 -11.29
CA VAL A 324 -1.68 6.77 -10.18
C VAL A 324 -0.45 7.62 -10.48
N THR A 325 -0.13 8.53 -9.57
CA THR A 325 1.17 9.24 -9.58
C THR A 325 2.19 8.49 -8.73
N SER A 326 3.46 8.70 -8.98
CA SER A 326 4.55 8.06 -8.25
C SER A 326 5.69 9.05 -7.99
N TRP A 327 6.70 8.58 -7.29
CA TRP A 327 7.95 9.30 -7.08
C TRP A 327 8.63 9.74 -8.38
N ALA A 328 8.33 9.07 -9.51
CA ALA A 328 8.93 9.33 -10.83
C ALA A 328 8.03 10.16 -11.76
N THR A 329 6.79 10.46 -11.37
CA THR A 329 5.86 11.24 -12.20
C THR A 329 6.37 12.68 -12.36
N THR A 330 6.38 13.18 -13.60
CA THR A 330 6.85 14.53 -13.92
C THR A 330 5.70 15.48 -14.28
N ARG A 331 5.94 16.78 -14.24
CA ARG A 331 4.97 17.79 -14.74
C ARG A 331 4.75 17.68 -16.24
N GLU A 332 5.75 17.23 -16.99
CA GLU A 332 5.66 16.94 -18.42
C GLU A 332 4.68 15.79 -18.69
N ASP A 333 4.65 14.76 -17.84
CA ASP A 333 3.67 13.66 -17.92
C ASP A 333 2.25 14.19 -17.67
N LEU A 334 2.07 15.03 -16.65
CA LEU A 334 0.78 15.67 -16.35
C LEU A 334 0.31 16.56 -17.50
N ALA A 335 1.19 17.37 -18.08
CA ALA A 335 0.86 18.22 -19.24
C ALA A 335 0.52 17.38 -20.47
N ALA A 336 1.17 16.21 -20.65
CA ALA A 336 0.85 15.31 -21.75
C ALA A 336 -0.51 14.62 -21.54
N LEU A 337 -0.85 14.22 -20.29
CA LEU A 337 -2.17 13.71 -19.94
C LEU A 337 -3.26 14.77 -20.19
N ASP A 338 -3.03 16.02 -19.78
CA ASP A 338 -3.97 17.12 -19.99
C ASP A 338 -4.30 17.31 -21.47
N ARG A 339 -3.27 17.30 -22.35
CA ARG A 339 -3.47 17.36 -23.80
C ARG A 339 -4.20 16.14 -24.36
N ALA A 340 -3.96 14.94 -23.83
CA ALA A 340 -4.66 13.73 -24.26
C ALA A 340 -6.15 13.79 -23.89
N LEU A 341 -6.45 14.21 -22.67
CA LEU A 341 -7.82 14.44 -22.21
C LEU A 341 -8.53 15.50 -23.06
N GLU A 342 -7.85 16.61 -23.40
CA GLU A 342 -8.41 17.64 -24.26
C GLU A 342 -8.89 17.10 -25.60
N ARG A 343 -8.05 16.30 -26.28
CA ARG A 343 -8.41 15.67 -27.56
C ARG A 343 -9.64 14.77 -27.44
N VAL A 344 -9.72 14.00 -26.37
CA VAL A 344 -10.84 13.08 -26.13
C VAL A 344 -12.14 13.81 -25.84
N TYR A 345 -12.08 14.98 -25.16
CA TYR A 345 -13.27 15.76 -24.79
C TYR A 345 -13.71 16.74 -25.89
N THR A 346 -12.80 17.27 -26.70
CA THR A 346 -13.11 18.22 -27.79
C THR A 346 -13.69 17.53 -29.03
N ALA A 347 -13.35 16.26 -29.28
CA ALA A 347 -13.79 15.51 -30.45
C ALA A 347 -15.33 15.31 -30.58
N ARG A 348 -16.12 15.60 -29.55
CA ARG A 348 -17.61 15.56 -29.58
C ARG A 348 -18.26 16.79 -30.19
N GLN A 349 -17.61 17.94 -30.27
CA GLN A 349 -18.20 19.18 -30.80
C GLN A 349 -18.28 19.21 -32.32
N ILE A 350 -17.61 18.29 -33.02
CA ILE A 350 -17.53 18.32 -34.51
C ILE A 350 -18.62 17.47 -35.19
N ASN A 351 -19.40 16.67 -34.47
CA ASN A 351 -20.41 15.74 -35.01
C ASN A 351 -21.87 16.21 -34.79
N LEU A 352 -22.17 17.51 -34.74
CA LEU A 352 -23.52 17.98 -34.95
C LEU A 352 -23.75 18.07 -36.49
N PRO A 353 -24.67 17.29 -37.07
CA PRO A 353 -25.03 17.49 -38.47
C PRO A 353 -25.63 18.89 -38.58
N HIS A 354 -25.07 19.70 -39.48
CA HIS A 354 -25.78 20.87 -39.93
C HIS A 354 -27.15 20.43 -40.47
N SER A 355 -28.21 20.73 -39.73
CA SER A 355 -29.57 20.64 -40.24
C SER A 355 -29.64 21.53 -41.46
N ILE A 356 -29.76 20.93 -42.64
CA ILE A 356 -30.08 21.61 -43.87
C ILE A 356 -31.53 22.06 -43.73
N THR A 357 -31.70 23.34 -43.79
CA THR A 357 -32.97 24.01 -43.96
C THR A 357 -33.63 23.66 -45.29
#